data_0dcbc05ac2db2a9f8ba2776a0248522c
#
_entry.id   0dcbc05ac2db2a9f8ba2776a0248522c
#
_cell.length_a   1.000
_cell.length_b   1.000
_cell.length_c   1.000
_cell.angle_alpha   90.00
_cell.angle_beta   90.00
_cell.angle_gamma   90.00
#
_symmetry.space_group_name_H-M   'P 1'
#
loop_
_entity.id
_entity.type
_entity.pdbx_description
1 polymer ?
#
loop_
_entity_poly.entity_id
_entity_poly.type
_entity_poly.pdbx_seq_one_letter_code
_entity_poly.pdbx_strand_id
1 'polypeptide(L)'
;MRGLFTAGVLDVLMEHGVQFDGLIGVSAGACFGCNYKSGQIGRVIRYNKRFARDPRYCSWKSLFKTGDLFGADFCYRELPMELDVFDAAAFAANPMEFHVVATDCETGTAVYKRLDQADDTAFKWIQASASMPLVSRPVAIDGREYLDGGLSDGIPLKYFESIGYERNLVITTRPHGYRKFPRKKMCLLKPLLRRHPAIYKALKTRYVWYNETLEYIDSRVAAGKAVLVAPKEPLDISRVCHDPDTMQRVYDIGRRAGEDCVDTAGFMDRF
;
A
#
# COMPACT_ATOMS: atom_id res chain seq x y z
N MET A 1 3.89 4.10 8.82
CA MET A 1 5.16 3.48 8.34
C MET A 1 5.20 1.94 8.38
N ARG A 2 4.10 1.26 8.74
CA ARG A 2 4.06 -0.23 8.75
C ARG A 2 4.36 -0.89 7.41
N GLY A 3 4.09 -0.22 6.29
CA GLY A 3 4.42 -0.72 4.95
C GLY A 3 5.90 -1.07 4.74
N LEU A 4 6.83 -0.57 5.58
CA LEU A 4 8.23 -0.95 5.52
C LEU A 4 8.44 -2.47 5.73
N PHE A 5 7.55 -3.13 6.47
CA PHE A 5 7.50 -4.59 6.50
C PHE A 5 7.29 -5.18 5.10
N THR A 6 6.28 -4.66 4.36
CA THR A 6 6.03 -5.09 2.97
C THR A 6 7.24 -4.84 2.08
N ALA A 7 7.91 -3.68 2.24
CA ALA A 7 9.12 -3.38 1.47
C ALA A 7 10.24 -4.40 1.73
N GLY A 8 10.44 -4.80 2.99
CA GLY A 8 11.42 -5.83 3.34
C GLY A 8 11.11 -7.19 2.71
N VAL A 9 9.84 -7.61 2.71
CA VAL A 9 9.41 -8.83 2.02
C VAL A 9 9.65 -8.74 0.52
N LEU A 10 9.25 -7.63 -0.11
CA LEU A 10 9.40 -7.44 -1.57
C LEU A 10 10.85 -7.44 -2.01
N ASP A 11 11.74 -6.81 -1.23
CA ASP A 11 13.17 -6.79 -1.56
C ASP A 11 13.79 -8.21 -1.52
N VAL A 12 13.43 -9.02 -0.52
CA VAL A 12 13.86 -10.43 -0.47
C VAL A 12 13.34 -11.22 -1.66
N LEU A 13 12.06 -11.06 -2.03
CA LEU A 13 11.51 -11.75 -3.20
C LEU A 13 12.25 -11.36 -4.49
N MET A 14 12.62 -10.06 -4.65
CA MET A 14 13.43 -9.62 -5.80
C MET A 14 14.85 -10.21 -5.77
N GLU A 15 15.51 -10.24 -4.60
CA GLU A 15 16.85 -10.82 -4.43
C GLU A 15 16.89 -12.32 -4.79
N HIS A 16 15.81 -13.04 -4.51
CA HIS A 16 15.65 -14.46 -4.88
C HIS A 16 15.09 -14.66 -6.30
N GLY A 17 14.93 -13.59 -7.08
CA GLY A 17 14.47 -13.66 -8.46
C GLY A 17 13.03 -14.15 -8.63
N VAL A 18 12.20 -14.04 -7.58
CA VAL A 18 10.77 -14.43 -7.65
C VAL A 18 10.05 -13.52 -8.65
N GLN A 19 9.28 -14.09 -9.54
CA GLN A 19 8.52 -13.38 -10.57
C GLN A 19 7.03 -13.64 -10.41
N PHE A 20 6.23 -12.60 -10.63
CA PHE A 20 4.77 -12.67 -10.61
C PHE A 20 4.21 -12.11 -11.91
N ASP A 21 3.08 -12.63 -12.37
CA ASP A 21 2.36 -12.10 -13.53
C ASP A 21 1.71 -10.74 -13.23
N GLY A 22 1.40 -10.49 -11.97
CA GLY A 22 0.79 -9.23 -11.53
C GLY A 22 1.01 -8.90 -10.07
N LEU A 23 0.93 -7.61 -9.75
CA LEU A 23 0.96 -7.07 -8.41
C LEU A 23 -0.16 -6.05 -8.24
N ILE A 24 -0.91 -6.14 -7.14
CA ILE A 24 -1.89 -5.13 -6.76
C ILE A 24 -1.54 -4.52 -5.41
N GLY A 25 -1.41 -3.20 -5.38
CA GLY A 25 -1.03 -2.45 -4.19
C GLY A 25 -2.11 -1.49 -3.70
N VAL A 26 -2.18 -1.32 -2.38
CA VAL A 26 -3.11 -0.38 -1.73
C VAL A 26 -2.32 0.50 -0.78
N SER A 27 -2.48 1.84 -0.88
CA SER A 27 -1.80 2.78 0.03
C SER A 27 -0.27 2.59 0.00
N ALA A 28 0.36 2.30 1.13
CA ALA A 28 1.78 1.98 1.17
C ALA A 28 2.16 0.80 0.25
N GLY A 29 1.26 -0.16 0.04
CA GLY A 29 1.47 -1.25 -0.90
C GLY A 29 1.56 -0.79 -2.35
N ALA A 30 0.85 0.26 -2.74
CA ALA A 30 0.98 0.88 -4.06
C ALA A 30 2.31 1.65 -4.18
N CYS A 31 2.64 2.48 -3.17
CA CYS A 31 3.87 3.27 -3.15
C CYS A 31 5.15 2.41 -3.14
N PHE A 32 5.10 1.22 -2.56
CA PHE A 32 6.26 0.34 -2.42
C PHE A 32 6.29 -0.75 -3.49
N GLY A 33 5.13 -1.27 -3.87
CA GLY A 33 5.00 -2.30 -4.91
C GLY A 33 5.47 -1.86 -6.30
N CYS A 34 5.37 -0.56 -6.65
CA CYS A 34 5.91 -0.06 -7.92
C CYS A 34 7.43 -0.31 -8.04
N ASN A 35 8.16 -0.33 -6.92
CA ASN A 35 9.60 -0.62 -6.92
C ASN A 35 9.90 -2.10 -7.21
N TYR A 36 8.97 -3.01 -6.92
CA TYR A 36 9.07 -4.41 -7.32
C TYR A 36 9.04 -4.54 -8.85
N LYS A 37 8.07 -3.89 -9.50
CA LYS A 37 7.96 -3.88 -10.96
C LYS A 37 9.16 -3.20 -11.63
N SER A 38 9.75 -2.16 -11.03
CA SER A 38 10.96 -1.51 -11.56
C SER A 38 12.28 -2.19 -11.15
N GLY A 39 12.23 -3.28 -10.35
CA GLY A 39 13.42 -4.01 -9.90
C GLY A 39 14.34 -3.23 -8.98
N GLN A 40 13.85 -2.20 -8.29
CA GLN A 40 14.67 -1.29 -7.48
C GLN A 40 14.78 -1.76 -6.02
N ILE A 41 15.61 -2.79 -5.79
CA ILE A 41 15.88 -3.34 -4.45
C ILE A 41 16.45 -2.26 -3.52
N GLY A 42 15.99 -2.23 -2.26
CA GLY A 42 16.47 -1.31 -1.22
C GLY A 42 16.05 0.15 -1.41
N ARG A 43 15.41 0.52 -2.53
CA ARG A 43 15.02 1.91 -2.79
C ARG A 43 14.04 2.42 -1.72
N VAL A 44 13.05 1.62 -1.34
CA VAL A 44 12.03 2.03 -0.36
C VAL A 44 12.66 2.36 0.99
N ILE A 45 13.47 1.48 1.55
CA ILE A 45 14.09 1.74 2.86
C ILE A 45 15.09 2.90 2.79
N ARG A 46 15.84 3.02 1.68
CA ARG A 46 16.83 4.08 1.48
C ARG A 46 16.20 5.47 1.53
N TYR A 47 15.16 5.76 0.74
CA TYR A 47 14.57 7.10 0.74
C TYR A 47 13.77 7.36 2.03
N ASN A 48 13.09 6.36 2.61
CA ASN A 48 12.41 6.54 3.88
C ASN A 48 13.36 6.96 5.00
N LYS A 49 14.52 6.32 5.12
CA LYS A 49 15.55 6.70 6.11
C LYS A 49 16.17 8.05 5.80
N ARG A 50 16.53 8.30 4.52
CA ARG A 50 17.17 9.55 4.09
C ARG A 50 16.30 10.77 4.42
N PHE A 51 14.99 10.67 4.18
CA PHE A 51 14.05 11.76 4.35
C PHE A 51 13.19 11.67 5.62
N ALA A 52 13.51 10.76 6.55
CA ALA A 52 12.76 10.54 7.79
C ALA A 52 12.51 11.83 8.58
N ARG A 53 13.50 12.75 8.59
CA ARG A 53 13.45 14.02 9.32
C ARG A 53 13.19 15.24 8.43
N ASP A 54 13.02 15.05 7.12
CA ASP A 54 12.71 16.14 6.19
C ASP A 54 11.23 16.54 6.36
N PRO A 55 10.94 17.79 6.74
CA PRO A 55 9.57 18.25 6.96
C PRO A 55 8.73 18.27 5.67
N ARG A 56 9.36 18.22 4.48
CA ARG A 56 8.67 18.12 3.20
C ARG A 56 8.15 16.70 2.95
N TYR A 57 8.84 15.68 3.50
CA TYR A 57 8.47 14.28 3.34
C TYR A 57 7.22 13.94 4.14
N CYS A 58 7.25 14.14 5.47
CA CYS A 58 6.11 13.84 6.34
C CYS A 58 6.15 14.73 7.60
N SER A 59 5.21 15.65 7.74
CA SER A 59 5.14 16.51 8.92
C SER A 59 3.78 17.15 9.13
N TRP A 60 3.49 17.55 10.36
CA TRP A 60 2.34 18.41 10.67
C TRP A 60 2.43 19.77 9.97
N LYS A 61 3.66 20.30 9.77
CA LYS A 61 3.89 21.52 9.00
C LYS A 61 3.44 21.35 7.55
N SER A 62 3.73 20.21 6.93
CA SER A 62 3.22 19.88 5.58
C SER A 62 1.69 19.87 5.58
N LEU A 63 1.06 19.17 6.53
CA LEU A 63 -0.40 19.10 6.62
C LEU A 63 -1.04 20.50 6.72
N PHE A 64 -0.53 21.38 7.59
CA PHE A 64 -1.08 22.73 7.72
C PHE A 64 -0.85 23.62 6.49
N LYS A 65 0.31 23.46 5.81
CA LYS A 65 0.67 24.28 4.65
C LYS A 65 -0.02 23.79 3.36
N THR A 66 -0.07 22.47 3.14
CA THR A 66 -0.50 21.89 1.87
C THR A 66 -1.82 21.13 1.96
N GLY A 67 -2.26 20.77 3.17
CA GLY A 67 -3.39 19.86 3.38
C GLY A 67 -3.02 18.38 3.33
N ASP A 68 -1.72 18.06 3.16
CA ASP A 68 -1.19 16.70 3.07
C ASP A 68 -0.14 16.46 4.13
N LEU A 69 -0.32 15.41 4.94
CA LEU A 69 0.62 14.99 5.97
C LEU A 69 1.95 14.51 5.35
N PHE A 70 1.85 13.72 4.28
CA PHE A 70 2.96 13.42 3.38
C PHE A 70 2.92 14.44 2.24
N GLY A 71 3.98 15.21 2.05
CA GLY A 71 4.02 16.27 1.05
C GLY A 71 3.89 15.68 -0.34
N ALA A 72 2.74 15.94 -0.98
CA ALA A 72 2.38 15.30 -2.24
C ALA A 72 3.40 15.59 -3.36
N ASP A 73 3.74 16.87 -3.56
CA ASP A 73 4.73 17.29 -4.55
C ASP A 73 6.11 16.69 -4.28
N PHE A 74 6.53 16.67 -3.02
CA PHE A 74 7.79 16.05 -2.63
C PHE A 74 7.82 14.54 -2.88
N CYS A 75 6.80 13.80 -2.41
CA CYS A 75 6.78 12.34 -2.44
C CYS A 75 6.53 11.76 -3.83
N TYR A 76 5.73 12.44 -4.67
CA TYR A 76 5.26 11.88 -5.95
C TYR A 76 5.84 12.60 -7.17
N ARG A 77 6.63 13.66 -6.99
CA ARG A 77 7.32 14.37 -8.06
C ARG A 77 8.81 14.54 -7.75
N GLU A 78 9.19 15.38 -6.78
CA GLU A 78 10.60 15.72 -6.49
C GLU A 78 11.42 14.46 -6.16
N LEU A 79 10.91 13.59 -5.26
CA LEU A 79 11.62 12.38 -4.83
C LEU A 79 11.85 11.39 -5.98
N PRO A 80 10.82 10.94 -6.72
CA PRO A 80 11.01 9.95 -7.79
C PRO A 80 11.68 10.50 -9.04
N MET A 81 11.67 11.81 -9.28
CA MET A 81 12.24 12.38 -10.49
C MET A 81 13.67 12.91 -10.29
N GLU A 82 14.04 13.33 -9.07
CA GLU A 82 15.28 14.06 -8.84
C GLU A 82 16.13 13.51 -7.67
N LEU A 83 15.53 13.12 -6.54
CA LEU A 83 16.25 12.87 -5.30
C LEU A 83 16.64 11.40 -5.09
N ASP A 84 15.79 10.49 -5.49
CA ASP A 84 15.98 9.04 -5.51
C ASP A 84 15.20 8.50 -6.71
N VAL A 85 15.83 8.62 -7.88
CA VAL A 85 15.19 8.47 -9.19
C VAL A 85 14.53 7.11 -9.34
N PHE A 86 13.26 7.15 -9.78
CA PHE A 86 12.49 5.97 -10.11
C PHE A 86 12.83 5.50 -11.52
N ASP A 87 13.09 4.21 -11.69
CA ASP A 87 13.38 3.64 -13.00
C ASP A 87 12.09 3.36 -13.77
N ALA A 88 11.60 4.41 -14.45
CA ALA A 88 10.39 4.35 -15.27
C ALA A 88 10.58 3.43 -16.50
N ALA A 89 11.81 3.33 -17.02
CA ALA A 89 12.11 2.47 -18.17
C ALA A 89 12.03 0.99 -17.77
N ALA A 90 12.65 0.61 -16.66
CA ALA A 90 12.56 -0.75 -16.13
C ALA A 90 11.11 -1.12 -15.75
N PHE A 91 10.36 -0.17 -15.15
CA PHE A 91 8.94 -0.37 -14.85
C PHE A 91 8.13 -0.66 -16.12
N ALA A 92 8.32 0.10 -17.18
CA ALA A 92 7.60 -0.08 -18.45
C ALA A 92 8.01 -1.38 -19.18
N ALA A 93 9.29 -1.74 -19.11
CA ALA A 93 9.82 -2.94 -19.78
C ALA A 93 9.41 -4.26 -19.08
N ASN A 94 9.10 -4.22 -17.80
CA ASN A 94 8.68 -5.42 -17.05
C ASN A 94 7.25 -5.84 -17.46
N PRO A 95 7.02 -7.08 -17.94
CA PRO A 95 5.70 -7.52 -18.38
C PRO A 95 4.68 -7.70 -17.25
N MET A 96 5.11 -7.76 -15.98
CA MET A 96 4.22 -7.88 -14.82
C MET A 96 3.16 -6.77 -14.83
N GLU A 97 1.90 -7.11 -14.67
CA GLU A 97 0.85 -6.11 -14.50
C GLU A 97 0.93 -5.44 -13.13
N PHE A 98 0.80 -4.12 -13.09
CA PHE A 98 0.76 -3.40 -11.82
C PHE A 98 -0.58 -2.67 -11.66
N HIS A 99 -1.29 -3.03 -10.59
CA HIS A 99 -2.59 -2.47 -10.27
C HIS A 99 -2.54 -1.68 -8.96
N VAL A 100 -3.28 -0.58 -8.90
CA VAL A 100 -3.47 0.21 -7.69
C VAL A 100 -4.95 0.34 -7.37
N VAL A 101 -5.28 0.44 -6.08
CA VAL A 101 -6.64 0.64 -5.60
C VAL A 101 -6.78 2.03 -5.04
N ALA A 102 -7.79 2.76 -5.49
CA ALA A 102 -8.22 4.03 -4.89
C ALA A 102 -9.71 3.95 -4.56
N THR A 103 -10.18 4.84 -3.70
CA THR A 103 -11.61 4.97 -3.37
C THR A 103 -12.16 6.21 -4.03
N ASP A 104 -13.17 6.06 -4.87
CA ASP A 104 -13.91 7.16 -5.48
C ASP A 104 -14.67 7.94 -4.39
N CYS A 105 -14.49 9.25 -4.35
CA CYS A 105 -15.06 10.10 -3.31
C CYS A 105 -16.58 10.30 -3.43
N GLU A 106 -17.12 10.16 -4.64
CA GLU A 106 -18.54 10.33 -4.92
C GLU A 106 -19.34 9.08 -4.52
N THR A 107 -18.84 7.90 -4.91
CA THR A 107 -19.52 6.63 -4.69
C THR A 107 -19.10 5.90 -3.42
N GLY A 108 -17.87 6.16 -2.92
CA GLY A 108 -17.25 5.43 -1.80
C GLY A 108 -16.81 4.00 -2.16
N THR A 109 -16.81 3.64 -3.45
CA THR A 109 -16.44 2.31 -3.95
C THR A 109 -14.98 2.26 -4.37
N ALA A 110 -14.42 1.05 -4.43
CA ALA A 110 -13.08 0.82 -4.93
C ALA A 110 -13.01 1.02 -6.45
N VAL A 111 -11.94 1.67 -6.88
CA VAL A 111 -11.53 1.77 -8.28
C VAL A 111 -10.18 1.10 -8.42
N TYR A 112 -10.09 0.17 -9.34
CA TYR A 112 -8.87 -0.58 -9.63
C TYR A 112 -8.28 -0.05 -10.93
N LYS A 113 -7.04 0.42 -10.86
CA LYS A 113 -6.36 1.01 -12.01
C LYS A 113 -5.09 0.25 -12.34
N ARG A 114 -5.00 -0.30 -13.54
CA ARG A 114 -3.77 -0.85 -14.08
C ARG A 114 -2.86 0.29 -14.54
N LEU A 115 -1.58 0.20 -14.21
CA LEU A 115 -0.54 1.16 -14.57
C LEU A 115 0.54 0.44 -15.40
N ASP A 116 0.59 0.74 -16.69
CA ASP A 116 1.56 0.15 -17.62
C ASP A 116 2.83 1.00 -17.75
N GLN A 117 2.72 2.31 -17.50
CA GLN A 117 3.82 3.28 -17.54
C GLN A 117 3.94 3.98 -16.18
N ALA A 118 5.13 4.50 -15.87
CA ALA A 118 5.37 5.30 -14.66
C ALA A 118 5.45 6.79 -15.02
N ASP A 119 4.37 7.31 -15.58
CA ASP A 119 4.19 8.72 -15.92
C ASP A 119 3.54 9.52 -14.78
N ASP A 120 3.32 10.81 -14.99
CA ASP A 120 2.66 11.70 -14.01
C ASP A 120 1.27 11.21 -13.63
N THR A 121 0.54 10.58 -14.56
CA THR A 121 -0.79 10.01 -14.29
C THR A 121 -0.69 8.79 -13.38
N ALA A 122 0.29 7.93 -13.60
CA ALA A 122 0.55 6.78 -12.73
C ALA A 122 0.90 7.24 -11.30
N PHE A 123 1.77 8.24 -11.16
CA PHE A 123 2.10 8.78 -9.83
C PHE A 123 0.90 9.44 -9.14
N LYS A 124 -0.02 10.07 -9.88
CA LYS A 124 -1.30 10.55 -9.33
C LYS A 124 -2.19 9.42 -8.81
N TRP A 125 -2.26 8.29 -9.51
CA TRP A 125 -3.01 7.12 -9.04
C TRP A 125 -2.37 6.48 -7.79
N ILE A 126 -1.04 6.39 -7.72
CA ILE A 126 -0.30 5.94 -6.54
C ILE A 126 -0.54 6.90 -5.37
N GLN A 127 -0.50 8.21 -5.62
CA GLN A 127 -0.84 9.24 -4.62
C GLN A 127 -2.27 9.08 -4.12
N ALA A 128 -3.25 8.93 -5.03
CA ALA A 128 -4.66 8.72 -4.67
C ALA A 128 -4.85 7.50 -3.77
N SER A 129 -4.20 6.38 -4.14
CA SER A 129 -4.20 5.14 -3.36
C SER A 129 -3.69 5.34 -1.92
N ALA A 130 -2.79 6.30 -1.69
CA ALA A 130 -2.18 6.58 -0.39
C ALA A 130 -2.75 7.84 0.31
N SER A 131 -3.71 8.54 -0.30
CA SER A 131 -4.31 9.76 0.25
C SER A 131 -5.36 9.46 1.32
N MET A 132 -4.91 9.41 2.58
CA MET A 132 -5.79 9.11 3.70
C MET A 132 -6.75 10.28 4.02
N PRO A 133 -8.06 10.04 4.21
CA PRO A 133 -8.99 11.10 4.56
C PRO A 133 -8.59 11.81 5.85
N LEU A 134 -8.85 13.11 5.91
CA LEU A 134 -8.56 14.05 7.01
C LEU A 134 -7.07 14.42 7.18
N VAL A 135 -6.16 13.70 6.57
CA VAL A 135 -4.71 13.98 6.63
C VAL A 135 -4.09 14.06 5.24
N SER A 136 -4.91 13.96 4.21
CA SER A 136 -4.55 14.24 2.82
C SER A 136 -5.75 14.80 2.08
N ARG A 137 -5.48 15.59 1.04
CA ARG A 137 -6.51 16.06 0.10
C ARG A 137 -6.94 14.93 -0.83
N PRO A 138 -8.19 14.91 -1.29
CA PRO A 138 -8.57 14.09 -2.42
C PRO A 138 -7.73 14.43 -3.66
N VAL A 139 -7.37 13.44 -4.43
CA VAL A 139 -6.60 13.59 -5.67
C VAL A 139 -7.56 13.63 -6.85
N ALA A 140 -7.50 14.72 -7.62
CA ALA A 140 -8.32 14.87 -8.82
C ALA A 140 -7.64 14.18 -10.01
N ILE A 141 -8.36 13.25 -10.65
CA ILE A 141 -7.95 12.53 -11.86
C ILE A 141 -9.17 12.44 -12.76
N ASP A 142 -9.05 12.90 -14.01
CA ASP A 142 -10.10 12.84 -15.04
C ASP A 142 -11.45 13.38 -14.56
N GLY A 143 -11.45 14.50 -13.83
CA GLY A 143 -12.66 15.17 -13.32
C GLY A 143 -13.32 14.51 -12.11
N ARG A 144 -12.73 13.45 -11.53
CA ARG A 144 -13.19 12.78 -10.31
C ARG A 144 -12.17 12.90 -9.20
N GLU A 145 -12.63 12.76 -7.96
CA GLU A 145 -11.79 12.82 -6.76
C GLU A 145 -11.62 11.44 -6.13
N TYR A 146 -10.41 11.12 -5.73
CA TYR A 146 -10.05 9.83 -5.15
C TYR A 146 -9.30 9.97 -3.83
N LEU A 147 -9.51 9.01 -2.95
CA LEU A 147 -8.81 8.84 -1.68
C LEU A 147 -8.26 7.41 -1.52
N ASP A 148 -7.59 7.14 -0.39
CA ASP A 148 -6.92 5.88 -0.06
C ASP A 148 -7.81 4.66 -0.33
N GLY A 149 -7.30 3.73 -1.13
CA GLY A 149 -8.01 2.50 -1.50
C GLY A 149 -8.40 1.63 -0.32
N GLY A 150 -7.64 1.70 0.77
CA GLY A 150 -7.96 0.99 1.99
C GLY A 150 -9.22 1.48 2.72
N LEU A 151 -9.97 2.45 2.17
CA LEU A 151 -11.30 2.82 2.63
C LEU A 151 -12.37 1.86 2.12
N SER A 152 -12.23 1.38 0.89
CA SER A 152 -13.19 0.54 0.18
C SER A 152 -12.70 -0.89 -0.02
N ASP A 153 -11.43 -1.09 -0.40
CA ASP A 153 -10.81 -2.42 -0.49
C ASP A 153 -9.32 -2.34 -0.11
N GLY A 154 -8.99 -2.78 1.09
CA GLY A 154 -7.64 -2.69 1.63
C GLY A 154 -6.77 -3.92 1.41
N ILE A 155 -7.34 -5.03 0.95
CA ILE A 155 -6.65 -6.26 0.57
C ILE A 155 -7.42 -6.87 -0.61
N PRO A 156 -7.14 -6.47 -1.85
CA PRO A 156 -7.99 -6.69 -3.01
C PRO A 156 -7.86 -8.10 -3.62
N LEU A 157 -7.78 -9.15 -2.78
CA LEU A 157 -7.63 -10.52 -3.23
C LEU A 157 -8.79 -10.99 -4.11
N LYS A 158 -10.04 -10.70 -3.69
CA LYS A 158 -11.24 -11.10 -4.47
C LYS A 158 -11.28 -10.47 -5.86
N TYR A 159 -10.88 -9.18 -5.96
CA TYR A 159 -10.75 -8.53 -7.25
C TYR A 159 -9.67 -9.18 -8.10
N PHE A 160 -8.50 -9.43 -7.51
CA PHE A 160 -7.37 -9.99 -8.24
C PHE A 160 -7.67 -11.39 -8.79
N GLU A 161 -8.34 -12.22 -7.99
CA GLU A 161 -8.85 -13.52 -8.46
C GLU A 161 -9.90 -13.38 -9.57
N SER A 162 -10.76 -12.34 -9.50
CA SER A 162 -11.82 -12.13 -10.51
C SER A 162 -11.29 -11.74 -11.89
N ILE A 163 -10.04 -11.25 -11.95
CA ILE A 163 -9.36 -10.91 -13.21
C ILE A 163 -8.34 -11.97 -13.64
N GLY A 164 -8.33 -13.15 -13.00
CA GLY A 164 -7.59 -14.31 -13.47
C GLY A 164 -6.37 -14.73 -12.65
N TYR A 165 -6.00 -13.99 -11.59
CA TYR A 165 -4.87 -14.35 -10.73
C TYR A 165 -5.31 -15.38 -9.67
N GLU A 166 -5.24 -16.66 -10.00
CA GLU A 166 -5.79 -17.74 -9.17
C GLU A 166 -4.91 -18.10 -7.96
N ARG A 167 -3.59 -17.90 -8.05
CA ARG A 167 -2.62 -18.16 -6.98
C ARG A 167 -2.00 -16.84 -6.53
N ASN A 168 -2.07 -16.57 -5.24
CA ASN A 168 -1.73 -15.24 -4.73
C ASN A 168 -0.82 -15.28 -3.52
N LEU A 169 0.22 -14.42 -3.51
CA LEU A 169 0.95 -14.07 -2.31
C LEU A 169 0.33 -12.82 -1.69
N VAL A 170 -0.20 -12.94 -0.49
CA VAL A 170 -0.83 -11.84 0.24
C VAL A 170 0.11 -11.36 1.35
N ILE A 171 0.55 -10.10 1.27
CA ILE A 171 1.40 -9.50 2.29
C ILE A 171 0.55 -8.53 3.14
N THR A 172 0.42 -8.80 4.43
CA THR A 172 -0.28 -7.93 5.37
C THR A 172 0.67 -7.28 6.36
N THR A 173 0.33 -6.09 6.85
CA THR A 173 1.12 -5.36 7.86
C THR A 173 0.54 -5.49 9.27
N ARG A 174 -0.37 -6.44 9.45
CA ARG A 174 -0.97 -6.83 10.73
C ARG A 174 -0.75 -8.32 10.92
N PRO A 175 -0.56 -8.76 12.18
CA PRO A 175 -0.44 -10.19 12.47
C PRO A 175 -1.66 -10.97 12.00
N HIS A 176 -1.46 -12.24 11.69
CA HIS A 176 -2.56 -13.18 11.50
C HIS A 176 -3.50 -13.17 12.73
N GLY A 177 -4.78 -13.31 12.50
CA GLY A 177 -5.79 -13.22 13.57
C GLY A 177 -6.17 -11.78 13.99
N TYR A 178 -5.52 -10.74 13.42
CA TYR A 178 -5.95 -9.37 13.66
C TYR A 178 -7.41 -9.16 13.22
N ARG A 179 -8.17 -8.37 13.98
CA ARG A 179 -9.53 -7.95 13.61
C ARG A 179 -9.66 -6.43 13.79
N LYS A 180 -10.37 -5.79 12.88
CA LYS A 180 -10.78 -4.39 13.01
C LYS A 180 -12.06 -4.29 13.84
N PHE A 181 -12.15 -3.24 14.62
CA PHE A 181 -13.34 -2.90 15.39
C PHE A 181 -13.99 -1.62 14.85
N PRO A 182 -15.30 -1.43 15.13
CA PRO A 182 -15.98 -0.18 14.83
C PRO A 182 -15.21 1.01 15.39
N ARG A 183 -15.04 2.06 14.59
CA ARG A 183 -14.35 3.26 15.04
C ARG A 183 -15.22 4.02 16.05
N LYS A 184 -14.71 4.19 17.28
CA LYS A 184 -15.38 5.02 18.30
C LYS A 184 -15.50 6.47 17.81
N LYS A 185 -16.57 7.17 18.23
CA LYS A 185 -16.81 8.60 17.93
C LYS A 185 -16.85 8.95 16.43
N MET A 186 -17.34 8.04 15.59
CA MET A 186 -17.52 8.28 14.14
C MET A 186 -18.37 9.54 13.86
N CYS A 187 -19.34 9.85 14.71
CA CYS A 187 -20.20 11.03 14.56
C CYS A 187 -19.41 12.34 14.47
N LEU A 188 -18.26 12.44 15.16
CA LEU A 188 -17.40 13.62 15.12
C LEU A 188 -16.74 13.83 13.74
N LEU A 189 -16.64 12.82 12.91
CA LEU A 189 -16.09 12.91 11.56
C LEU A 189 -17.13 13.36 10.52
N LYS A 190 -18.42 13.27 10.84
CA LYS A 190 -19.50 13.61 9.91
C LYS A 190 -19.41 15.04 9.37
N PRO A 191 -19.22 16.10 10.19
CA PRO A 191 -19.07 17.46 9.69
C PRO A 191 -17.80 17.67 8.86
N LEU A 192 -16.71 16.99 9.18
CA LEU A 192 -15.44 17.07 8.45
C LEU A 192 -15.53 16.42 7.05
N LEU A 193 -16.36 15.39 6.90
CA LEU A 193 -16.58 14.65 5.66
C LEU A 193 -17.90 15.03 4.96
N ARG A 194 -18.48 16.20 5.28
CA ARG A 194 -19.77 16.60 4.70
C ARG A 194 -19.76 16.73 3.18
N ARG A 195 -18.59 17.03 2.59
CA ARG A 195 -18.41 17.10 1.13
C ARG A 195 -18.34 15.73 0.47
N HIS A 196 -17.97 14.69 1.23
CA HIS A 196 -17.81 13.33 0.76
C HIS A 196 -18.57 12.34 1.67
N PRO A 197 -19.92 12.37 1.65
CA PRO A 197 -20.72 11.52 2.53
C PRO A 197 -20.52 10.03 2.28
N ALA A 198 -20.19 9.63 1.05
CA ALA A 198 -19.86 8.26 0.70
C ALA A 198 -18.57 7.77 1.40
N ILE A 199 -17.57 8.65 1.53
CA ILE A 199 -16.34 8.35 2.28
C ILE A 199 -16.63 8.16 3.78
N TYR A 200 -17.55 8.97 4.35
CA TYR A 200 -18.00 8.76 5.73
C TYR A 200 -18.64 7.38 5.91
N LYS A 201 -19.52 6.97 4.97
CA LYS A 201 -20.15 5.64 4.97
C LYS A 201 -19.09 4.54 4.86
N ALA A 202 -18.17 4.64 3.91
CA ALA A 202 -17.08 3.68 3.72
C ALA A 202 -16.24 3.51 5.00
N LEU A 203 -15.85 4.62 5.66
CA LEU A 203 -15.13 4.59 6.94
C LEU A 203 -15.92 3.90 8.06
N LYS A 204 -17.24 4.11 8.11
CA LYS A 204 -18.12 3.53 9.13
C LYS A 204 -18.22 2.01 9.01
N THR A 205 -18.28 1.49 7.78
CA THR A 205 -18.46 0.06 7.50
C THR A 205 -17.15 -0.69 7.26
N ARG A 206 -16.01 0.03 7.21
CA ARG A 206 -14.69 -0.52 6.88
C ARG A 206 -14.31 -1.76 7.68
N TYR A 207 -14.69 -1.84 8.96
CA TYR A 207 -14.32 -2.98 9.81
C TYR A 207 -15.02 -4.27 9.40
N VAL A 208 -16.21 -4.19 8.84
CA VAL A 208 -17.00 -5.35 8.40
C VAL A 208 -16.30 -6.04 7.25
N TRP A 209 -16.26 -5.39 6.09
CA TRP A 209 -15.68 -5.98 4.87
C TRP A 209 -14.20 -6.33 5.02
N TYR A 210 -13.45 -5.55 5.83
CA TYR A 210 -12.04 -5.88 6.09
C TYR A 210 -11.88 -7.19 6.85
N ASN A 211 -12.74 -7.45 7.85
CA ASN A 211 -12.71 -8.70 8.60
C ASN A 211 -13.19 -9.88 7.73
N GLU A 212 -14.22 -9.67 6.91
CA GLU A 212 -14.68 -10.66 5.92
C GLU A 212 -13.57 -11.00 4.91
N THR A 213 -12.78 -9.99 4.50
CA THR A 213 -11.62 -10.22 3.62
C THR A 213 -10.55 -11.06 4.31
N LEU A 214 -10.27 -10.84 5.59
CA LEU A 214 -9.32 -11.67 6.33
C LEU A 214 -9.78 -13.14 6.43
N GLU A 215 -11.06 -13.38 6.70
CA GLU A 215 -11.65 -14.72 6.70
C GLU A 215 -11.60 -15.37 5.32
N TYR A 216 -11.82 -14.59 4.27
CA TYR A 216 -11.66 -15.05 2.91
C TYR A 216 -10.21 -15.47 2.62
N ILE A 217 -9.21 -14.66 3.02
CA ILE A 217 -7.78 -14.99 2.87
C ILE A 217 -7.48 -16.32 3.59
N ASP A 218 -7.95 -16.49 4.83
CA ASP A 218 -7.74 -17.71 5.59
C ASP A 218 -8.30 -18.93 4.84
N SER A 219 -9.48 -18.81 4.21
CA SER A 219 -10.08 -19.86 3.39
C SER A 219 -9.26 -20.19 2.14
N ARG A 220 -8.67 -19.18 1.50
CA ARG A 220 -7.83 -19.35 0.30
C ARG A 220 -6.48 -19.98 0.65
N VAL A 221 -5.91 -19.62 1.80
CA VAL A 221 -4.69 -20.26 2.33
C VAL A 221 -4.94 -21.73 2.63
N ALA A 222 -6.05 -22.06 3.32
CA ALA A 222 -6.44 -23.44 3.61
C ALA A 222 -6.68 -24.26 2.33
N ALA A 223 -7.16 -23.64 1.25
CA ALA A 223 -7.34 -24.27 -0.05
C ALA A 223 -6.06 -24.37 -0.90
N GLY A 224 -4.91 -23.91 -0.40
CA GLY A 224 -3.63 -23.89 -1.11
C GLY A 224 -3.58 -22.89 -2.29
N LYS A 225 -4.52 -21.95 -2.36
CA LYS A 225 -4.64 -20.94 -3.43
C LYS A 225 -4.05 -19.58 -3.06
N ALA A 226 -3.65 -19.40 -1.80
CA ALA A 226 -2.94 -18.21 -1.35
C ALA A 226 -1.85 -18.59 -0.35
N VAL A 227 -0.80 -17.76 -0.31
CA VAL A 227 0.20 -17.74 0.75
C VAL A 227 0.06 -16.42 1.48
N LEU A 228 -0.02 -16.45 2.81
CA LEU A 228 -0.09 -15.26 3.64
C LEU A 228 1.25 -14.98 4.31
N VAL A 229 1.83 -13.83 4.01
CA VAL A 229 3.00 -13.29 4.73
C VAL A 229 2.53 -12.17 5.65
N ALA A 230 2.70 -12.36 6.94
CA ALA A 230 2.27 -11.44 7.97
C ALA A 230 3.31 -11.34 9.09
N PRO A 231 3.45 -10.20 9.78
CA PRO A 231 4.31 -10.14 10.94
C PRO A 231 3.76 -11.06 12.05
N LYS A 232 4.66 -11.73 12.77
CA LYS A 232 4.30 -12.64 13.87
C LYS A 232 3.62 -11.88 15.02
N GLU A 233 4.03 -10.61 15.23
CA GLU A 233 3.52 -9.72 16.28
C GLU A 233 3.16 -8.34 15.72
N PRO A 234 2.41 -7.49 16.45
CA PRO A 234 2.15 -6.12 16.06
C PRO A 234 3.45 -5.35 15.83
N LEU A 235 3.58 -4.73 14.66
CA LEU A 235 4.70 -3.85 14.34
C LEU A 235 4.60 -2.59 15.22
N ASP A 236 5.55 -2.40 16.11
CA ASP A 236 5.62 -1.22 16.98
C ASP A 236 6.23 -0.04 16.20
N ILE A 237 5.39 0.55 15.35
CA ILE A 237 5.70 1.73 14.58
C ILE A 237 4.43 2.56 14.34
N SER A 238 4.54 3.86 14.54
CA SER A 238 3.44 4.80 14.27
C SER A 238 3.23 5.03 12.76
N ARG A 239 2.12 5.67 12.39
CA ARG A 239 1.88 6.07 10.99
C ARG A 239 2.90 7.09 10.51
N VAL A 240 3.30 7.99 11.41
CA VAL A 240 4.37 8.97 11.23
C VAL A 240 5.52 8.52 12.10
N CYS A 241 6.65 8.23 11.49
CA CYS A 241 7.87 7.87 12.19
C CYS A 241 9.01 8.70 11.59
N HIS A 242 9.82 9.32 12.45
CA HIS A 242 10.97 10.13 12.05
C HIS A 242 12.29 9.50 12.53
N ASP A 243 12.21 8.29 13.05
CA ASP A 243 13.37 7.54 13.55
C ASP A 243 13.82 6.49 12.53
N PRO A 244 14.99 6.69 11.88
CA PRO A 244 15.51 5.76 10.89
C PRO A 244 15.76 4.34 11.42
N ASP A 245 16.08 4.19 12.71
CA ASP A 245 16.41 2.89 13.31
C ASP A 245 15.13 2.08 13.51
N THR A 246 14.05 2.73 13.97
CA THR A 246 12.73 2.10 14.02
C THR A 246 12.23 1.70 12.63
N MET A 247 12.49 2.52 11.61
CA MET A 247 12.17 2.18 10.21
C MET A 247 12.93 0.94 9.75
N GLN A 248 14.26 0.91 10.01
CA GLN A 248 15.12 -0.23 9.68
C GLN A 248 14.65 -1.51 10.37
N ARG A 249 14.37 -1.44 11.67
CA ARG A 249 13.86 -2.59 12.43
C ARG A 249 12.60 -3.20 11.82
N VAL A 250 11.64 -2.36 11.41
CA VAL A 250 10.39 -2.86 10.80
C VAL A 250 10.65 -3.46 9.42
N TYR A 251 11.53 -2.85 8.64
CA TYR A 251 11.96 -3.38 7.36
C TYR A 251 12.67 -4.75 7.52
N ASP A 252 13.57 -4.89 8.52
CA ASP A 252 14.28 -6.15 8.81
C ASP A 252 13.35 -7.27 9.29
N ILE A 253 12.25 -6.92 10.01
CA ILE A 253 11.19 -7.90 10.33
C ILE A 253 10.53 -8.39 9.03
N GLY A 254 10.30 -7.49 8.07
CA GLY A 254 9.79 -7.84 6.74
C GLY A 254 10.76 -8.73 5.98
N ARG A 255 12.06 -8.42 5.99
CA ARG A 255 13.08 -9.26 5.33
C ARG A 255 13.05 -10.68 5.88
N ARG A 256 13.10 -10.85 7.21
CA ARG A 256 13.03 -12.18 7.84
C ARG A 256 11.75 -12.94 7.45
N ALA A 257 10.61 -12.25 7.37
CA ALA A 257 9.37 -12.89 6.93
C ALA A 257 9.41 -13.27 5.44
N GLY A 258 10.12 -12.51 4.61
CA GLY A 258 10.40 -12.83 3.22
C GLY A 258 11.28 -14.08 3.08
N GLU A 259 12.38 -14.17 3.83
CA GLU A 259 13.26 -15.33 3.87
C GLU A 259 12.50 -16.59 4.35
N ASP A 260 11.78 -16.48 5.50
CA ASP A 260 10.93 -17.59 6.00
C ASP A 260 9.94 -18.09 4.90
N CYS A 261 9.45 -17.16 4.07
CA CYS A 261 8.51 -17.47 3.00
C CYS A 261 9.18 -18.20 1.83
N VAL A 262 10.31 -17.71 1.34
CA VAL A 262 11.06 -18.30 0.21
C VAL A 262 11.64 -19.65 0.58
N ASP A 263 12.13 -19.82 1.81
CA ASP A 263 12.69 -21.07 2.33
C ASP A 263 11.61 -22.15 2.54
N THR A 264 10.32 -21.79 2.49
CA THR A 264 9.25 -22.78 2.60
C THR A 264 9.29 -23.76 1.42
N ALA A 265 9.39 -25.04 1.70
CA ALA A 265 9.43 -26.09 0.68
C ALA A 265 8.26 -25.96 -0.32
N GLY A 266 8.59 -25.97 -1.60
CA GLY A 266 7.63 -25.81 -2.69
C GLY A 266 7.06 -24.39 -2.84
N PHE A 267 7.67 -23.37 -2.25
CA PHE A 267 7.22 -21.98 -2.45
C PHE A 267 7.27 -21.60 -3.94
N MET A 268 8.41 -21.83 -4.60
CA MET A 268 8.61 -21.52 -6.03
C MET A 268 7.65 -22.32 -6.94
N ASP A 269 7.21 -23.51 -6.52
CA ASP A 269 6.27 -24.33 -7.29
C ASP A 269 4.81 -23.84 -7.17
N ARG A 270 4.56 -22.89 -6.27
CA ARG A 270 3.22 -22.36 -6.01
C ARG A 270 2.88 -21.13 -6.88
N PHE A 271 3.87 -20.48 -7.45
CA PHE A 271 3.78 -19.29 -8.30
C PHE A 271 4.55 -19.46 -9.62
#